data_053189bdb9b005df4286ac049d443c56
#
_entry.id   053189bdb9b005df4286ac049d443c56
#
_cell.length_a   1.000
_cell.length_b   1.000
_cell.length_c   1.000
_cell.angle_alpha   90.00
_cell.angle_beta   90.00
_cell.angle_gamma   90.00
#
_symmetry.space_group_name_H-M   'P 1'
#
loop_
_entity.id
_entity.type
_entity.pdbx_description
1 polymer ?
#
loop_
_entity_poly.entity_id
_entity_poly.type
_entity_poly.pdbx_seq_one_letter_code
_entity_poly.pdbx_strand_id
1 'polypeptide(L)'
;MRLFSGNFSDEGIIEFGPGTVPAAQSAEIADTWGRFPFGVDFILAREGITPSRGVDIVLFGNIPGGGMSRSASLTLNLILSLADANDVSIDDPLRVVDLAQAVENEYIGSPCGQLDQIMILFARAGMGTHYNPADRSVSYVSLGADAEDFRIVGLDTGTVRPGLEKSTYRIRRAECDEFAALLGPEYGISCLADVRNEEVYDRILEQYGSSHPDHCDRLRYIFHAQRRFSTMLEAWKCGDMETVGRVFREDGIGLRDQYKISGPELETMCDLARTVPGVLGERMLGGGDKGASGALVRADSVKALEAAVADGYPRLHPDFADSFAVHVCKVVDGITVIDGEI
;
A
#
# COMPACT_ATOMS: atom_id res chain seq x y z
N MET A 1 -16.84 -21.45 10.26
CA MET A 1 -15.56 -20.79 10.13
C MET A 1 -14.95 -20.62 11.51
N ARG A 2 -13.72 -21.04 11.72
CA ARG A 2 -12.95 -20.73 12.93
C ARG A 2 -11.57 -20.24 12.51
N LEU A 3 -11.23 -19.04 12.94
CA LEU A 3 -9.98 -18.40 12.52
C LEU A 3 -9.19 -17.93 13.74
N PHE A 4 -7.89 -18.19 13.74
CA PHE A 4 -6.97 -17.73 14.78
C PHE A 4 -5.81 -16.98 14.13
N SER A 5 -5.46 -15.83 14.66
CA SER A 5 -4.29 -15.07 14.23
C SER A 5 -3.18 -15.11 15.27
N GLY A 6 -2.02 -15.66 14.91
CA GLY A 6 -0.85 -15.62 15.78
C GLY A 6 -0.31 -14.21 16.04
N ASN A 7 -0.63 -13.25 15.19
CA ASN A 7 -0.25 -11.84 15.36
C ASN A 7 -1.22 -11.07 16.30
N PHE A 8 -2.41 -11.63 16.56
CA PHE A 8 -3.46 -11.07 17.42
C PHE A 8 -3.99 -12.17 18.36
N SER A 9 -3.08 -12.91 18.99
CA SER A 9 -3.43 -14.06 19.83
C SER A 9 -4.35 -13.71 21.00
N ASP A 10 -4.25 -12.49 21.50
CA ASP A 10 -5.05 -12.00 22.63
C ASP A 10 -6.52 -11.79 22.28
N GLU A 11 -6.85 -11.68 20.98
CA GLU A 11 -8.23 -11.58 20.49
C GLU A 11 -8.91 -12.97 20.38
N GLY A 12 -8.17 -14.06 20.54
CA GLY A 12 -8.68 -15.43 20.54
C GLY A 12 -9.14 -15.92 19.17
N ILE A 13 -10.10 -16.85 19.18
CA ILE A 13 -10.66 -17.44 17.96
C ILE A 13 -11.86 -16.64 17.51
N ILE A 14 -11.86 -16.22 16.25
CA ILE A 14 -13.02 -15.64 15.58
C ILE A 14 -13.86 -16.78 15.00
N GLU A 15 -15.14 -16.84 15.36
CA GLU A 15 -16.05 -17.93 14.93
C GLU A 15 -17.36 -17.37 14.38
N PHE A 16 -17.79 -17.87 13.21
CA PHE A 16 -19.08 -17.53 12.58
C PHE A 16 -19.50 -18.59 11.55
N GLY A 17 -20.80 -18.61 11.19
CA GLY A 17 -21.32 -19.45 10.11
C GLY A 17 -21.02 -18.87 8.74
N PRO A 18 -20.63 -19.69 7.73
CA PRO A 18 -20.43 -19.21 6.35
C PRO A 18 -21.69 -18.56 5.78
N GLY A 19 -21.55 -17.40 5.15
CA GLY A 19 -22.65 -16.65 4.54
C GLY A 19 -23.67 -16.07 5.53
N THR A 20 -23.34 -16.01 6.83
CA THR A 20 -24.27 -15.51 7.86
C THR A 20 -23.90 -14.13 8.41
N VAL A 21 -22.79 -13.56 7.96
CA VAL A 21 -22.29 -12.28 8.45
C VAL A 21 -23.23 -11.15 8.02
N PRO A 22 -23.70 -10.30 8.96
CA PRO A 22 -24.56 -9.17 8.63
C PRO A 22 -23.78 -8.03 7.91
N ALA A 23 -24.51 -7.20 7.15
CA ALA A 23 -23.93 -6.06 6.44
C ALA A 23 -23.31 -5.01 7.36
N ALA A 24 -23.83 -4.86 8.57
CA ALA A 24 -23.30 -3.90 9.54
C ALA A 24 -22.35 -4.61 10.51
N GLN A 25 -21.17 -4.03 10.71
CA GLN A 25 -20.24 -4.50 11.73
C GLN A 25 -20.82 -4.28 13.13
N SER A 26 -20.71 -5.29 13.99
CA SER A 26 -21.00 -5.09 15.41
C SER A 26 -19.86 -4.29 16.06
N ALA A 27 -20.15 -3.59 17.17
CA ALA A 27 -19.12 -2.85 17.91
C ALA A 27 -17.99 -3.76 18.43
N GLU A 28 -18.29 -5.04 18.67
CA GLU A 28 -17.32 -6.05 19.13
C GLU A 28 -16.28 -6.40 18.04
N ILE A 29 -16.66 -6.31 16.77
CA ILE A 29 -15.81 -6.69 15.62
C ILE A 29 -15.10 -5.49 14.99
N ALA A 30 -15.69 -4.30 15.06
CA ALA A 30 -15.25 -3.12 14.31
C ALA A 30 -13.78 -2.71 14.58
N ASP A 31 -13.29 -2.89 15.80
CA ASP A 31 -11.92 -2.53 16.18
C ASP A 31 -10.97 -3.75 16.27
N THR A 32 -11.44 -4.96 15.92
CA THR A 32 -10.65 -6.21 15.92
C THR A 32 -10.16 -6.58 14.53
N TRP A 33 -9.19 -7.51 14.44
CA TRP A 33 -8.80 -8.09 13.16
C TRP A 33 -9.94 -8.93 12.53
N GLY A 34 -10.90 -9.39 13.34
CA GLY A 34 -12.08 -10.15 12.92
C GLY A 34 -12.92 -9.44 11.84
N ARG A 35 -12.86 -8.11 11.75
CA ARG A 35 -13.53 -7.33 10.69
C ARG A 35 -13.13 -7.76 9.27
N PHE A 36 -11.92 -8.30 9.08
CA PHE A 36 -11.48 -8.78 7.77
C PHE A 36 -12.15 -10.11 7.38
N PRO A 37 -12.08 -11.21 8.16
CA PRO A 37 -12.79 -12.43 7.81
C PRO A 37 -14.30 -12.24 7.73
N PHE A 38 -14.90 -11.42 8.57
CA PHE A 38 -16.33 -11.07 8.47
C PHE A 38 -16.63 -10.34 7.16
N GLY A 39 -15.81 -9.36 6.80
CA GLY A 39 -15.95 -8.62 5.54
C GLY A 39 -15.78 -9.52 4.32
N VAL A 40 -14.85 -10.46 4.35
CA VAL A 40 -14.67 -11.43 3.25
C VAL A 40 -15.89 -12.31 3.09
N ASP A 41 -16.43 -12.90 4.17
CA ASP A 41 -17.63 -13.71 4.11
C ASP A 41 -18.85 -12.93 3.58
N PHE A 42 -19.05 -11.70 4.08
CA PHE A 42 -20.14 -10.83 3.63
C PHE A 42 -20.04 -10.49 2.15
N ILE A 43 -18.86 -10.06 1.69
CA ILE A 43 -18.66 -9.67 0.29
C ILE A 43 -18.80 -10.88 -0.64
N LEU A 44 -18.18 -12.01 -0.31
CA LEU A 44 -18.30 -13.23 -1.12
C LEU A 44 -19.76 -13.68 -1.23
N ALA A 45 -20.51 -13.70 -0.12
CA ALA A 45 -21.93 -14.09 -0.12
C ALA A 45 -22.78 -13.12 -0.97
N ARG A 46 -22.54 -11.81 -0.87
CA ARG A 46 -23.22 -10.79 -1.68
C ARG A 46 -22.97 -10.98 -3.18
N GLU A 47 -21.78 -11.38 -3.54
CA GLU A 47 -21.37 -11.61 -4.93
C GLU A 47 -21.73 -13.02 -5.45
N GLY A 48 -22.53 -13.77 -4.68
CA GLY A 48 -22.98 -15.10 -5.06
C GLY A 48 -21.95 -16.22 -4.86
N ILE A 49 -20.86 -15.94 -4.17
CA ILE A 49 -19.80 -16.89 -3.82
C ILE A 49 -19.98 -17.27 -2.35
N THR A 50 -21.00 -18.06 -2.03
CA THR A 50 -21.24 -18.46 -0.65
C THR A 50 -20.48 -19.74 -0.34
N PRO A 51 -19.51 -19.72 0.59
CA PRO A 51 -18.82 -20.92 1.02
C PRO A 51 -19.82 -21.95 1.58
N SER A 52 -19.81 -23.15 1.05
CA SER A 52 -20.67 -24.26 1.50
C SER A 52 -20.04 -25.07 2.64
N ARG A 53 -18.70 -25.01 2.74
CA ARG A 53 -17.90 -25.68 3.76
C ARG A 53 -17.29 -24.63 4.68
N GLY A 54 -17.38 -24.88 5.99
CA GLY A 54 -16.61 -24.13 6.97
C GLY A 54 -15.14 -24.57 6.94
N VAL A 55 -14.26 -23.65 7.33
CA VAL A 55 -12.80 -23.89 7.40
C VAL A 55 -12.28 -23.52 8.77
N ASP A 56 -11.21 -24.19 9.18
CA ASP A 56 -10.38 -23.83 10.32
C ASP A 56 -9.08 -23.22 9.77
N ILE A 57 -8.82 -21.96 10.08
CA ILE A 57 -7.68 -21.21 9.55
C ILE A 57 -6.78 -20.74 10.70
N VAL A 58 -5.49 -20.98 10.58
CA VAL A 58 -4.46 -20.33 11.40
C VAL A 58 -3.68 -19.37 10.51
N LEU A 59 -3.61 -18.11 10.93
CA LEU A 59 -2.94 -17.03 10.21
C LEU A 59 -1.70 -16.58 10.97
N PHE A 60 -0.63 -16.40 10.24
CA PHE A 60 0.62 -15.86 10.77
C PHE A 60 1.29 -14.99 9.72
N GLY A 61 1.67 -13.76 10.10
CA GLY A 61 2.45 -12.84 9.29
C GLY A 61 3.77 -12.50 9.99
N ASN A 62 4.86 -12.50 9.25
CA ASN A 62 6.19 -12.16 9.75
C ASN A 62 6.54 -10.66 9.60
N ILE A 63 5.69 -9.88 8.92
CA ILE A 63 5.79 -8.42 8.82
C ILE A 63 4.50 -7.81 9.39
N PRO A 64 4.44 -7.57 10.71
CA PRO A 64 3.21 -7.11 11.36
C PRO A 64 2.94 -5.61 11.19
N GLY A 65 3.93 -4.85 10.72
CA GLY A 65 3.88 -3.37 10.69
C GLY A 65 2.84 -2.78 9.76
N GLY A 66 2.49 -1.53 10.01
CA GLY A 66 1.60 -0.74 9.16
C GLY A 66 2.31 -0.19 7.92
N GLY A 67 1.54 0.13 6.85
CA GLY A 67 2.10 0.71 5.64
C GLY A 67 2.79 -0.26 4.67
N MET A 68 2.76 -1.57 4.97
CA MET A 68 3.33 -2.64 4.17
C MET A 68 2.26 -3.65 3.72
N SER A 69 1.12 -3.14 3.27
CA SER A 69 0.03 -3.88 2.60
C SER A 69 -0.56 -5.06 3.39
N ARG A 70 -0.50 -5.01 4.74
CA ARG A 70 -0.95 -6.11 5.61
C ARG A 70 -2.43 -6.46 5.40
N SER A 71 -3.31 -5.47 5.31
CA SER A 71 -4.75 -5.68 5.12
C SER A 71 -5.06 -6.34 3.78
N ALA A 72 -4.45 -5.86 2.70
CA ALA A 72 -4.62 -6.43 1.37
C ALA A 72 -4.11 -7.88 1.32
N SER A 73 -2.94 -8.16 1.92
CA SER A 73 -2.40 -9.51 2.01
C SER A 73 -3.34 -10.46 2.77
N LEU A 74 -3.86 -10.04 3.92
CA LEU A 74 -4.80 -10.82 4.71
C LEU A 74 -6.11 -11.08 3.92
N THR A 75 -6.67 -10.05 3.31
CA THR A 75 -7.94 -10.15 2.58
C THR A 75 -7.81 -11.07 1.36
N LEU A 76 -6.75 -10.94 0.57
CA LEU A 76 -6.47 -11.82 -0.56
C LEU A 76 -6.28 -13.27 -0.12
N ASN A 77 -5.49 -13.49 0.96
CA ASN A 77 -5.29 -14.83 1.52
C ASN A 77 -6.62 -15.49 1.90
N LEU A 78 -7.48 -14.76 2.61
CA LEU A 78 -8.78 -15.27 3.04
C LEU A 78 -9.69 -15.60 1.83
N ILE A 79 -9.76 -14.71 0.83
CA ILE A 79 -10.58 -14.94 -0.38
C ILE A 79 -10.09 -16.20 -1.12
N LEU A 80 -8.79 -16.31 -1.38
CA LEU A 80 -8.22 -17.44 -2.11
C LEU A 80 -8.37 -18.75 -1.34
N SER A 81 -8.08 -18.75 -0.03
CA SER A 81 -8.23 -19.95 0.81
C SER A 81 -9.68 -20.42 0.91
N LEU A 82 -10.65 -19.51 0.99
CA LEU A 82 -12.05 -19.86 1.03
C LEU A 82 -12.56 -20.36 -0.32
N ALA A 83 -12.11 -19.77 -1.42
CA ALA A 83 -12.43 -20.23 -2.75
C ALA A 83 -11.90 -21.65 -2.99
N ASP A 84 -10.64 -21.89 -2.68
CA ASP A 84 -9.98 -23.19 -2.81
C ASP A 84 -10.67 -24.27 -1.96
N ALA A 85 -10.87 -24.04 -0.67
CA ALA A 85 -11.52 -24.98 0.25
C ALA A 85 -12.98 -25.34 -0.15
N ASN A 86 -13.60 -24.54 -1.02
CA ASN A 86 -14.97 -24.73 -1.50
C ASN A 86 -15.05 -25.14 -2.98
N ASP A 87 -13.94 -25.47 -3.60
CA ASP A 87 -13.85 -25.84 -5.04
C ASP A 87 -14.43 -24.73 -5.95
N VAL A 88 -14.28 -23.46 -5.56
CA VAL A 88 -14.75 -22.29 -6.33
C VAL A 88 -13.60 -21.71 -7.14
N SER A 89 -13.74 -21.69 -8.47
CA SER A 89 -12.82 -21.00 -9.36
C SER A 89 -13.20 -19.52 -9.51
N ILE A 90 -12.24 -18.63 -9.36
CA ILE A 90 -12.36 -17.22 -9.74
C ILE A 90 -11.42 -17.01 -10.92
N ASP A 91 -11.92 -17.17 -12.13
CA ASP A 91 -11.11 -17.26 -13.35
C ASP A 91 -10.39 -15.95 -13.70
N ASP A 92 -10.98 -14.80 -13.33
CA ASP A 92 -10.35 -13.49 -13.55
C ASP A 92 -9.62 -13.03 -12.26
N PRO A 93 -8.28 -12.97 -12.27
CA PRO A 93 -7.53 -12.47 -11.13
C PRO A 93 -7.89 -11.03 -10.72
N LEU A 94 -8.31 -10.17 -11.66
CA LEU A 94 -8.76 -8.82 -11.34
C LEU A 94 -10.06 -8.83 -10.54
N ARG A 95 -10.89 -9.88 -10.71
CA ARG A 95 -12.07 -10.06 -9.87
C ARG A 95 -11.69 -10.30 -8.39
N VAL A 96 -10.61 -11.02 -8.12
CA VAL A 96 -10.09 -11.20 -6.75
C VAL A 96 -9.67 -9.86 -6.14
N VAL A 97 -9.03 -9.00 -6.95
CA VAL A 97 -8.66 -7.63 -6.56
C VAL A 97 -9.91 -6.80 -6.22
N ASP A 98 -10.95 -6.87 -7.06
CA ASP A 98 -12.21 -6.14 -6.84
C ASP A 98 -12.91 -6.60 -5.54
N LEU A 99 -12.96 -7.91 -5.30
CA LEU A 99 -13.51 -8.47 -4.06
C LEU A 99 -12.73 -7.99 -2.83
N ALA A 100 -11.40 -8.05 -2.89
CA ALA A 100 -10.55 -7.60 -1.78
C ALA A 100 -10.70 -6.09 -1.52
N GLN A 101 -10.78 -5.28 -2.55
CA GLN A 101 -11.05 -3.84 -2.42
C GLN A 101 -12.44 -3.58 -1.83
N ALA A 102 -13.47 -4.33 -2.26
CA ALA A 102 -14.82 -4.20 -1.74
C ALA A 102 -14.90 -4.51 -0.24
N VAL A 103 -14.15 -5.51 0.24
CA VAL A 103 -14.03 -5.80 1.69
C VAL A 103 -13.52 -4.56 2.44
N GLU A 104 -12.44 -3.94 1.97
CA GLU A 104 -11.87 -2.78 2.64
C GLU A 104 -12.76 -1.53 2.52
N ASN A 105 -13.26 -1.22 1.33
CA ASN A 105 -13.99 0.03 1.07
C ASN A 105 -15.43 -0.01 1.58
N GLU A 106 -16.15 -1.11 1.34
CA GLU A 106 -17.58 -1.16 1.55
C GLU A 106 -17.95 -1.78 2.91
N TYR A 107 -17.22 -2.81 3.36
CA TYR A 107 -17.48 -3.44 4.65
C TYR A 107 -16.73 -2.78 5.80
N ILE A 108 -15.42 -2.56 5.64
CA ILE A 108 -14.58 -1.94 6.68
C ILE A 108 -14.68 -0.40 6.67
N GLY A 109 -14.98 0.20 5.50
CA GLY A 109 -15.08 1.65 5.33
C GLY A 109 -13.73 2.32 5.14
N SER A 110 -12.69 1.58 4.76
CA SER A 110 -11.33 2.06 4.53
C SER A 110 -11.14 2.40 3.04
N PRO A 111 -11.05 3.68 2.64
CA PRO A 111 -11.05 4.09 1.23
C PRO A 111 -9.71 3.82 0.54
N CYS A 112 -9.38 2.57 0.30
CA CYS A 112 -8.14 2.19 -0.38
C CYS A 112 -8.30 2.13 -1.91
N GLY A 113 -7.16 2.27 -2.63
CA GLY A 113 -7.04 1.92 -4.05
C GLY A 113 -6.80 0.42 -4.23
N GLN A 114 -6.45 0.02 -5.46
CA GLN A 114 -6.18 -1.39 -5.82
C GLN A 114 -4.69 -1.73 -5.86
N LEU A 115 -3.80 -0.77 -5.57
CA LEU A 115 -2.36 -0.95 -5.76
C LEU A 115 -1.81 -2.14 -4.96
N ASP A 116 -2.12 -2.20 -3.68
CA ASP A 116 -1.60 -3.24 -2.79
C ASP A 116 -2.06 -4.63 -3.22
N GLN A 117 -3.34 -4.78 -3.54
CA GLN A 117 -3.93 -6.03 -4.01
C GLN A 117 -3.31 -6.48 -5.34
N ILE A 118 -3.12 -5.54 -6.28
CA ILE A 118 -2.47 -5.82 -7.58
C ILE A 118 -1.02 -6.27 -7.36
N MET A 119 -0.25 -5.55 -6.53
CA MET A 119 1.15 -5.87 -6.31
C MET A 119 1.33 -7.23 -5.64
N ILE A 120 0.46 -7.61 -4.69
CA ILE A 120 0.52 -8.91 -4.03
C ILE A 120 0.11 -10.05 -4.95
N LEU A 121 -0.94 -9.86 -5.76
CA LEU A 121 -1.51 -10.92 -6.59
C LEU A 121 -0.68 -11.17 -7.86
N PHE A 122 -0.18 -10.09 -8.49
CA PHE A 122 0.49 -10.16 -9.79
C PHE A 122 2.01 -10.09 -9.71
N ALA A 123 2.62 -10.03 -8.52
CA ALA A 123 4.08 -9.98 -8.41
C ALA A 123 4.76 -11.17 -9.11
N ARG A 124 5.94 -10.90 -9.70
CA ARG A 124 6.82 -11.93 -10.27
C ARG A 124 8.24 -11.72 -9.78
N ALA A 125 8.89 -12.81 -9.43
CA ALA A 125 10.26 -12.78 -8.98
C ALA A 125 11.17 -12.07 -10.00
N GLY A 126 11.98 -11.13 -9.52
CA GLY A 126 12.91 -10.37 -10.37
C GLY A 126 12.27 -9.38 -11.34
N MET A 127 10.98 -9.08 -11.19
CA MET A 127 10.25 -8.16 -12.07
C MET A 127 9.59 -7.02 -11.28
N GLY A 128 9.58 -5.82 -11.83
CA GLY A 128 8.66 -4.76 -11.39
C GLY A 128 7.28 -4.97 -12.00
N THR A 129 6.23 -4.87 -11.20
CA THR A 129 4.85 -4.92 -11.69
C THR A 129 4.36 -3.50 -11.96
N HIS A 130 3.98 -3.22 -13.20
CA HIS A 130 3.37 -1.96 -13.62
C HIS A 130 1.88 -2.16 -13.86
N TYR A 131 1.06 -1.45 -13.10
CA TYR A 131 -0.40 -1.41 -13.25
C TYR A 131 -0.85 -0.05 -13.77
N ASN A 132 -1.65 -0.06 -14.83
CA ASN A 132 -2.31 1.14 -15.34
C ASN A 132 -3.80 1.13 -14.93
N PRO A 133 -4.23 1.98 -13.98
CA PRO A 133 -5.61 1.98 -13.51
C PRO A 133 -6.63 2.44 -14.56
N ALA A 134 -6.21 3.14 -15.62
CA ALA A 134 -7.12 3.65 -16.65
C ALA A 134 -7.72 2.54 -17.52
N ASP A 135 -6.93 1.51 -17.83
CA ASP A 135 -7.34 0.35 -18.64
C ASP A 135 -7.22 -0.98 -17.90
N ARG A 136 -6.80 -0.92 -16.64
CA ARG A 136 -6.57 -2.07 -15.75
C ARG A 136 -5.52 -3.05 -16.27
N SER A 137 -4.63 -2.61 -17.14
CA SER A 137 -3.58 -3.46 -17.68
C SER A 137 -2.45 -3.66 -16.66
N VAL A 138 -1.95 -4.89 -16.61
CA VAL A 138 -0.77 -5.27 -15.82
C VAL A 138 0.35 -5.65 -16.78
N SER A 139 1.50 -5.05 -16.61
CA SER A 139 2.71 -5.35 -17.37
C SER A 139 3.91 -5.50 -16.44
N TYR A 140 4.99 -6.07 -16.96
CA TYR A 140 6.18 -6.35 -16.17
C TYR A 140 7.39 -5.63 -16.74
N VAL A 141 8.23 -5.17 -15.84
CA VAL A 141 9.50 -4.51 -16.17
C VAL A 141 10.60 -5.32 -15.52
N SER A 142 11.57 -5.77 -16.29
CA SER A 142 12.76 -6.44 -15.74
C SER A 142 13.49 -5.48 -14.80
N LEU A 143 13.90 -5.96 -13.63
CA LEU A 143 14.74 -5.21 -12.70
C LEU A 143 16.20 -5.12 -13.15
N GLY A 144 16.50 -5.59 -14.38
CA GLY A 144 17.82 -5.54 -15.00
C GLY A 144 18.76 -6.65 -14.51
N ALA A 145 19.93 -6.74 -15.14
CA ALA A 145 20.96 -7.71 -14.76
C ALA A 145 21.55 -7.41 -13.36
N ASP A 146 21.43 -6.17 -12.90
CA ASP A 146 21.98 -5.68 -11.63
C ASP A 146 20.97 -5.77 -10.47
N ALA A 147 19.87 -6.52 -10.64
CA ALA A 147 18.84 -6.72 -9.61
C ALA A 147 19.38 -7.36 -8.32
N GLU A 148 20.51 -8.05 -8.38
CA GLU A 148 21.22 -8.59 -7.22
C GLU A 148 21.97 -7.51 -6.42
N ASP A 149 22.28 -6.35 -7.02
CA ASP A 149 23.13 -5.30 -6.44
C ASP A 149 22.35 -4.33 -5.55
N PHE A 150 21.03 -4.41 -5.50
CA PHE A 150 20.21 -3.58 -4.63
C PHE A 150 19.18 -4.38 -3.82
N ARG A 151 18.69 -3.76 -2.77
CA ARG A 151 17.60 -4.27 -1.92
C ARG A 151 16.55 -3.19 -1.73
N ILE A 152 15.30 -3.63 -1.61
CA ILE A 152 14.21 -2.81 -1.10
C ILE A 152 14.15 -3.08 0.40
N VAL A 153 14.23 -2.02 1.20
CA VAL A 153 14.24 -2.13 2.66
C VAL A 153 13.05 -1.37 3.22
N GLY A 154 12.18 -2.09 3.94
CA GLY A 154 11.10 -1.50 4.72
C GLY A 154 11.64 -0.99 6.06
N LEU A 155 11.38 0.25 6.39
CA LEU A 155 11.76 0.92 7.62
C LEU A 155 10.49 1.14 8.45
N ASP A 156 10.12 0.13 9.25
CA ASP A 156 8.95 0.15 10.10
C ASP A 156 9.19 1.04 11.32
N THR A 157 8.38 2.08 11.47
CA THR A 157 8.49 3.04 12.58
C THR A 157 8.00 2.48 13.92
N GLY A 158 7.36 1.31 13.93
CA GLY A 158 6.70 0.77 15.13
C GLY A 158 5.42 1.51 15.54
N THR A 159 5.01 2.52 14.75
CA THR A 159 3.79 3.26 15.03
C THR A 159 2.55 2.48 14.59
N VAL A 160 1.49 2.56 15.40
CA VAL A 160 0.20 1.94 15.06
C VAL A 160 -0.70 2.97 14.38
N ARG A 161 -1.21 2.60 13.21
CA ARG A 161 -2.21 3.39 12.50
C ARG A 161 -3.61 2.80 12.71
N PRO A 162 -4.60 3.60 13.11
CA PRO A 162 -5.96 3.09 13.41
C PRO A 162 -6.75 2.62 12.17
N GLY A 163 -6.22 2.81 10.96
CA GLY A 163 -6.86 2.48 9.69
C GLY A 163 -6.90 3.70 8.76
N LEU A 164 -7.07 3.48 7.45
CA LEU A 164 -7.09 4.59 6.48
C LEU A 164 -8.30 5.50 6.67
N GLU A 165 -9.42 4.96 7.13
CA GLU A 165 -10.67 5.69 7.41
C GLU A 165 -10.51 6.78 8.49
N LYS A 166 -9.51 6.64 9.37
CA LYS A 166 -9.20 7.58 10.47
C LYS A 166 -7.88 8.32 10.24
N SER A 167 -7.32 8.28 9.03
CA SER A 167 -5.99 8.84 8.71
C SER A 167 -6.07 10.08 7.85
N THR A 168 -4.96 10.81 7.73
CA THR A 168 -4.77 11.93 6.80
C THR A 168 -5.00 11.50 5.34
N TYR A 169 -4.81 10.24 5.00
CA TYR A 169 -5.09 9.70 3.66
C TYR A 169 -6.53 10.02 3.20
N ARG A 170 -7.52 9.80 4.07
CA ARG A 170 -8.92 10.13 3.76
C ARG A 170 -9.12 11.61 3.44
N ILE A 171 -8.46 12.49 4.21
CA ILE A 171 -8.54 13.94 3.99
C ILE A 171 -7.94 14.30 2.64
N ARG A 172 -6.73 13.78 2.33
CA ARG A 172 -6.04 14.06 1.07
C ARG A 172 -6.82 13.54 -0.14
N ARG A 173 -7.46 12.38 0.01
CA ARG A 173 -8.31 11.83 -1.04
C ARG A 173 -9.53 12.74 -1.28
N ALA A 174 -10.22 13.18 -0.22
CA ALA A 174 -11.36 14.08 -0.33
C ALA A 174 -10.96 15.41 -0.98
N GLU A 175 -9.83 16.02 -0.59
CA GLU A 175 -9.32 17.24 -1.22
C GLU A 175 -9.08 17.06 -2.74
N CYS A 176 -8.54 15.91 -3.16
CA CYS A 176 -8.35 15.62 -4.58
C CYS A 176 -9.69 15.48 -5.33
N ASP A 177 -10.64 14.74 -4.74
CA ASP A 177 -11.95 14.49 -5.35
C ASP A 177 -12.78 15.79 -5.42
N GLU A 178 -12.77 16.62 -4.37
CA GLU A 178 -13.41 17.94 -4.34
C GLU A 178 -12.84 18.89 -5.40
N PHE A 179 -11.50 18.92 -5.53
CA PHE A 179 -10.87 19.79 -6.52
C PHE A 179 -11.12 19.30 -7.95
N ALA A 180 -11.09 17.99 -8.19
CA ALA A 180 -11.46 17.43 -9.49
C ALA A 180 -12.91 17.75 -9.86
N ALA A 181 -13.84 17.67 -8.91
CA ALA A 181 -15.24 18.03 -9.13
C ALA A 181 -15.42 19.53 -9.45
N LEU A 182 -14.64 20.41 -8.80
CA LEU A 182 -14.62 21.84 -9.08
C LEU A 182 -14.10 22.14 -10.50
N LEU A 183 -13.05 21.47 -10.91
CA LEU A 183 -12.37 21.68 -12.20
C LEU A 183 -13.10 21.00 -13.38
N GLY A 184 -13.83 19.91 -13.11
CA GLY A 184 -14.46 19.07 -14.13
C GLY A 184 -15.30 19.81 -15.17
N PRO A 185 -16.21 20.74 -14.79
CA PRO A 185 -17.04 21.48 -15.74
C PRO A 185 -16.27 22.36 -16.74
N GLU A 186 -15.13 22.91 -16.34
CA GLU A 186 -14.32 23.81 -17.17
C GLU A 186 -13.26 23.05 -17.97
N TYR A 187 -12.60 22.05 -17.35
CA TYR A 187 -11.44 21.39 -17.95
C TYR A 187 -11.73 19.98 -18.47
N GLY A 188 -12.93 19.44 -18.26
CA GLY A 188 -13.34 18.13 -18.75
C GLY A 188 -12.60 16.96 -18.07
N ILE A 189 -12.17 17.14 -16.82
CA ILE A 189 -11.46 16.12 -16.04
C ILE A 189 -12.39 15.41 -15.05
N SER A 190 -12.08 14.16 -14.76
CA SER A 190 -12.76 13.34 -13.74
C SER A 190 -11.93 13.12 -12.49
N CYS A 191 -10.61 13.24 -12.61
CA CYS A 191 -9.67 13.19 -11.49
C CYS A 191 -8.47 14.12 -11.78
N LEU A 192 -7.70 14.47 -10.75
CA LEU A 192 -6.55 15.37 -10.92
C LEU A 192 -5.47 14.77 -11.83
N ALA A 193 -5.39 13.45 -11.96
CA ALA A 193 -4.46 12.79 -12.86
C ALA A 193 -4.79 12.97 -14.37
N ASP A 194 -5.99 13.46 -14.69
CA ASP A 194 -6.35 13.82 -16.07
C ASP A 194 -5.68 15.11 -16.54
N VAL A 195 -5.18 15.93 -15.61
CA VAL A 195 -4.39 17.13 -15.94
C VAL A 195 -2.98 16.70 -16.36
N ARG A 196 -2.75 16.61 -17.68
CA ARG A 196 -1.47 16.18 -18.29
C ARG A 196 -0.78 17.28 -19.09
N ASN A 197 -1.54 18.28 -19.53
CA ASN A 197 -1.03 19.42 -20.29
C ASN A 197 -0.51 20.50 -19.35
N GLU A 198 0.69 21.03 -19.62
CA GLU A 198 1.35 22.03 -18.79
C GLU A 198 0.62 23.38 -18.80
N GLU A 199 0.10 23.80 -19.97
CA GLU A 199 -0.66 25.06 -20.08
C GLU A 199 -1.96 25.01 -19.25
N VAL A 200 -2.63 23.83 -19.22
CA VAL A 200 -3.83 23.61 -18.40
C VAL A 200 -3.45 23.64 -16.92
N TYR A 201 -2.37 22.96 -16.55
CA TYR A 201 -1.85 22.94 -15.19
C TYR A 201 -1.52 24.35 -14.70
N ASP A 202 -0.78 25.14 -15.46
CA ASP A 202 -0.39 26.49 -15.09
C ASP A 202 -1.62 27.42 -14.94
N ARG A 203 -2.58 27.32 -15.86
CA ARG A 203 -3.82 28.08 -15.80
C ARG A 203 -4.64 27.77 -14.54
N ILE A 204 -4.74 26.50 -14.17
CA ILE A 204 -5.41 26.09 -12.92
C ILE A 204 -4.71 26.70 -11.71
N LEU A 205 -3.38 26.64 -11.66
CA LEU A 205 -2.63 27.21 -10.54
C LEU A 205 -2.75 28.73 -10.47
N GLU A 206 -2.79 29.43 -11.60
CA GLU A 206 -2.99 30.87 -11.66
C GLU A 206 -4.40 31.25 -11.17
N GLN A 207 -5.42 30.51 -11.61
CA GLN A 207 -6.83 30.78 -11.29
C GLN A 207 -7.17 30.45 -9.83
N TYR A 208 -6.67 29.32 -9.31
CA TYR A 208 -7.10 28.79 -8.01
C TYR A 208 -6.04 28.88 -6.91
N GLY A 209 -4.80 29.25 -7.22
CA GLY A 209 -3.69 29.22 -6.27
C GLY A 209 -3.91 30.05 -5.01
N SER A 210 -4.59 31.19 -5.12
CA SER A 210 -4.90 32.07 -3.98
C SER A 210 -6.13 31.62 -3.18
N SER A 211 -7.13 31.05 -3.84
CA SER A 211 -8.41 30.65 -3.22
C SER A 211 -8.41 29.21 -2.69
N HIS A 212 -7.62 28.32 -3.30
CA HIS A 212 -7.57 26.89 -3.00
C HIS A 212 -6.10 26.39 -2.91
N PRO A 213 -5.25 26.97 -2.04
CA PRO A 213 -3.81 26.69 -2.03
C PRO A 213 -3.51 25.21 -1.74
N ASP A 214 -4.19 24.58 -0.79
CA ASP A 214 -3.99 23.17 -0.45
C ASP A 214 -4.39 22.23 -1.59
N HIS A 215 -5.49 22.49 -2.28
CA HIS A 215 -5.91 21.72 -3.45
C HIS A 215 -4.91 21.86 -4.61
N CYS A 216 -4.39 23.06 -4.82
CA CYS A 216 -3.32 23.30 -5.79
C CYS A 216 -2.03 22.54 -5.41
N ASP A 217 -1.70 22.40 -4.13
CA ASP A 217 -0.58 21.60 -3.69
C ASP A 217 -0.79 20.11 -4.03
N ARG A 218 -2.04 19.57 -3.88
CA ARG A 218 -2.36 18.19 -4.31
C ARG A 218 -2.20 18.03 -5.81
N LEU A 219 -2.69 19.00 -6.61
CA LEU A 219 -2.51 18.99 -8.05
C LEU A 219 -1.02 19.05 -8.43
N ARG A 220 -0.22 19.91 -7.80
CA ARG A 220 1.25 19.99 -8.03
C ARG A 220 1.91 18.64 -7.83
N TYR A 221 1.61 17.98 -6.70
CA TYR A 221 2.16 16.66 -6.43
C TYR A 221 1.76 15.64 -7.52
N ILE A 222 0.46 15.51 -7.82
CA ILE A 222 -0.06 14.51 -8.77
C ILE A 222 0.50 14.76 -10.17
N PHE A 223 0.55 16.01 -10.63
CA PHE A 223 1.07 16.36 -11.93
C PHE A 223 2.55 15.97 -12.10
N HIS A 224 3.38 16.29 -11.11
CA HIS A 224 4.79 15.93 -11.14
C HIS A 224 5.05 14.45 -10.86
N ALA A 225 4.22 13.79 -10.05
CA ALA A 225 4.34 12.36 -9.78
C ALA A 225 4.16 11.51 -11.04
N GLN A 226 3.27 11.89 -11.96
CA GLN A 226 3.12 11.20 -13.25
C GLN A 226 4.39 11.27 -14.10
N ARG A 227 5.05 12.43 -14.13
CA ARG A 227 6.31 12.62 -14.86
C ARG A 227 7.46 11.84 -14.21
N ARG A 228 7.55 11.90 -12.86
CA ARG A 228 8.51 11.10 -12.09
C ARG A 228 8.32 9.60 -12.36
N PHE A 229 7.05 9.13 -12.37
CA PHE A 229 6.75 7.73 -12.67
C PHE A 229 7.25 7.30 -14.05
N SER A 230 7.01 8.09 -15.09
CA SER A 230 7.49 7.80 -16.45
C SER A 230 9.01 7.74 -16.51
N THR A 231 9.71 8.68 -15.86
CA THR A 231 11.17 8.70 -15.77
C THR A 231 11.69 7.46 -15.04
N MET A 232 11.06 7.08 -13.92
CA MET A 232 11.45 5.90 -13.15
C MET A 232 11.24 4.61 -13.94
N LEU A 233 10.14 4.50 -14.69
CA LEU A 233 9.86 3.33 -15.52
C LEU A 233 10.92 3.13 -16.61
N GLU A 234 11.34 4.19 -17.29
CA GLU A 234 12.40 4.11 -18.28
C GLU A 234 13.78 3.80 -17.65
N ALA A 235 14.07 4.39 -16.50
CA ALA A 235 15.28 4.11 -15.74
C ALA A 235 15.34 2.61 -15.32
N TRP A 236 14.24 2.06 -14.84
CA TRP A 236 14.12 0.62 -14.52
C TRP A 236 14.44 -0.26 -15.72
N LYS A 237 13.86 0.03 -16.90
CA LYS A 237 14.09 -0.72 -18.13
C LYS A 237 15.57 -0.72 -18.56
N CYS A 238 16.27 0.38 -18.29
CA CYS A 238 17.69 0.53 -18.63
C CYS A 238 18.64 0.04 -17.52
N GLY A 239 18.12 -0.36 -16.34
CA GLY A 239 18.96 -0.71 -15.19
C GLY A 239 19.64 0.49 -14.52
N ASP A 240 19.16 1.73 -14.77
CA ASP A 240 19.69 2.96 -14.16
C ASP A 240 19.13 3.14 -12.73
N MET A 241 19.73 2.42 -11.80
CA MET A 241 19.29 2.40 -10.40
C MET A 241 19.52 3.73 -9.68
N GLU A 242 20.49 4.52 -10.11
CA GLU A 242 20.75 5.86 -9.57
C GLU A 242 19.57 6.80 -9.87
N THR A 243 19.10 6.80 -11.12
CA THR A 243 17.90 7.56 -11.50
C THR A 243 16.65 7.04 -10.80
N VAL A 244 16.45 5.72 -10.68
CA VAL A 244 15.33 5.15 -9.93
C VAL A 244 15.34 5.65 -8.49
N GLY A 245 16.47 5.56 -7.80
CA GLY A 245 16.61 6.00 -6.41
C GLY A 245 16.37 7.51 -6.25
N ARG A 246 16.96 8.32 -7.12
CA ARG A 246 16.77 9.77 -7.13
C ARG A 246 15.29 10.14 -7.29
N VAL A 247 14.61 9.55 -8.26
CA VAL A 247 13.18 9.80 -8.51
C VAL A 247 12.31 9.32 -7.34
N PHE A 248 12.66 8.20 -6.72
CA PHE A 248 11.98 7.69 -5.54
C PHE A 248 12.07 8.69 -4.37
N ARG A 249 13.23 9.28 -4.13
CA ARG A 249 13.44 10.35 -3.14
C ARG A 249 12.68 11.63 -3.48
N GLU A 250 12.74 12.09 -4.72
CA GLU A 250 12.02 13.29 -5.19
C GLU A 250 10.50 13.13 -4.98
N ASP A 251 10.00 11.92 -5.20
CA ASP A 251 8.58 11.61 -4.96
C ASP A 251 8.26 11.63 -3.46
N GLY A 252 9.14 11.11 -2.61
CA GLY A 252 9.02 11.21 -1.15
C GLY A 252 8.97 12.66 -0.65
N ILE A 253 9.83 13.52 -1.16
CA ILE A 253 9.80 14.96 -0.88
C ILE A 253 8.47 15.58 -1.30
N GLY A 254 7.95 15.22 -2.47
CA GLY A 254 6.63 15.68 -2.93
C GLY A 254 5.49 15.22 -2.03
N LEU A 255 5.53 13.98 -1.52
CA LEU A 255 4.56 13.46 -0.56
C LEU A 255 4.58 14.22 0.76
N ARG A 256 5.77 14.60 1.24
CA ARG A 256 5.95 15.40 2.45
C ARG A 256 5.48 16.84 2.27
N ASP A 257 5.99 17.53 1.25
CA ASP A 257 5.89 18.99 1.14
C ASP A 257 4.63 19.46 0.41
N GLN A 258 4.18 18.72 -0.62
CA GLN A 258 3.04 19.07 -1.47
C GLN A 258 1.79 18.28 -1.12
N TYR A 259 1.89 16.95 -1.06
CA TYR A 259 0.75 16.11 -0.70
C TYR A 259 0.46 16.13 0.80
N LYS A 260 1.47 16.43 1.62
CA LYS A 260 1.39 16.60 3.09
C LYS A 260 0.77 15.39 3.78
N ILE A 261 1.31 14.21 3.46
CA ILE A 261 0.80 12.92 3.95
C ILE A 261 1.85 12.14 4.77
N SER A 262 3.09 12.62 4.83
CA SER A 262 4.13 11.98 5.62
C SER A 262 4.11 12.46 7.07
N GLY A 263 4.45 11.56 8.00
CA GLY A 263 4.53 11.85 9.44
C GLY A 263 5.97 11.98 9.94
N PRO A 264 6.19 12.55 11.13
CA PRO A 264 7.53 12.82 11.66
C PRO A 264 8.37 11.55 11.84
N GLU A 265 7.78 10.45 12.26
CA GLU A 265 8.47 9.16 12.43
C GLU A 265 8.93 8.60 11.08
N LEU A 266 8.08 8.74 10.04
CA LEU A 266 8.39 8.33 8.68
C LEU A 266 9.54 9.15 8.09
N GLU A 267 9.51 10.47 8.29
CA GLU A 267 10.57 11.37 7.81
C GLU A 267 11.88 11.14 8.56
N THR A 268 11.84 10.83 9.85
CA THR A 268 13.05 10.45 10.61
C THR A 268 13.70 9.20 10.01
N MET A 269 12.92 8.19 9.64
CA MET A 269 13.44 7.01 8.95
C MET A 269 14.09 7.37 7.61
N CYS A 270 13.45 8.24 6.83
CA CYS A 270 13.99 8.75 5.57
C CYS A 270 15.29 9.54 5.78
N ASP A 271 15.33 10.43 6.78
CA ASP A 271 16.50 11.24 7.07
C ASP A 271 17.69 10.39 7.52
N LEU A 272 17.47 9.39 8.38
CA LEU A 272 18.50 8.44 8.79
C LEU A 272 19.01 7.64 7.59
N ALA A 273 18.12 7.12 6.75
CA ALA A 273 18.49 6.39 5.55
C ALA A 273 19.35 7.25 4.60
N ARG A 274 18.99 8.51 4.42
CA ARG A 274 19.70 9.46 3.55
C ARG A 274 21.14 9.71 3.98
N THR A 275 21.48 9.52 5.25
CA THR A 275 22.86 9.68 5.74
C THR A 275 23.79 8.55 5.33
N VAL A 276 23.24 7.41 4.88
CA VAL A 276 24.03 6.22 4.58
C VAL A 276 24.47 6.20 3.12
N PRO A 277 25.77 6.19 2.83
CA PRO A 277 26.26 5.98 1.48
C PRO A 277 25.75 4.65 0.91
N GLY A 278 25.24 4.68 -0.34
CA GLY A 278 24.64 3.52 -0.99
C GLY A 278 23.11 3.40 -0.80
N VAL A 279 22.48 4.28 -0.02
CA VAL A 279 21.04 4.51 -0.11
C VAL A 279 20.77 5.39 -1.33
N LEU A 280 20.14 4.81 -2.35
CA LEU A 280 19.85 5.46 -3.63
C LEU A 280 18.65 6.39 -3.54
N GLY A 281 17.65 6.01 -2.73
CA GLY A 281 16.45 6.82 -2.51
C GLY A 281 15.60 6.26 -1.38
N GLU A 282 14.77 7.11 -0.80
CA GLU A 282 13.89 6.78 0.31
C GLU A 282 12.60 7.62 0.26
N ARG A 283 11.51 7.06 0.81
CA ARG A 283 10.22 7.75 0.96
C ARG A 283 9.29 7.00 1.90
N MET A 284 8.25 7.68 2.38
CA MET A 284 7.16 7.00 3.07
C MET A 284 6.46 5.97 2.17
N LEU A 285 5.88 4.92 2.78
CA LEU A 285 5.11 3.87 2.11
C LEU A 285 3.63 3.88 2.52
N GLY A 286 2.80 3.30 1.65
CA GLY A 286 1.37 3.13 1.90
C GLY A 286 0.59 4.45 2.01
N GLY A 287 -0.36 4.50 2.93
CA GLY A 287 -1.25 5.65 3.12
C GLY A 287 -0.69 6.79 3.97
N GLY A 288 0.57 6.74 4.37
CA GLY A 288 1.23 7.81 5.13
C GLY A 288 0.80 7.95 6.59
N ASP A 289 1.05 9.11 7.20
CA ASP A 289 0.95 9.48 8.62
C ASP A 289 1.84 8.63 9.54
N LYS A 290 1.70 7.32 9.49
CA LYS A 290 2.35 6.31 10.33
C LYS A 290 2.63 5.05 9.53
N GLY A 291 3.34 4.11 10.14
CA GLY A 291 3.65 2.83 9.55
C GLY A 291 5.10 2.74 9.09
N ALA A 292 5.38 2.62 7.81
CA ALA A 292 6.73 2.39 7.32
C ALA A 292 7.15 3.39 6.24
N SER A 293 8.45 3.65 6.17
CA SER A 293 9.14 4.22 5.01
C SER A 293 9.86 3.10 4.24
N GLY A 294 10.22 3.35 3.00
CA GLY A 294 10.98 2.43 2.18
C GLY A 294 12.27 3.07 1.69
N ALA A 295 13.30 2.26 1.54
CA ALA A 295 14.55 2.67 0.96
C ALA A 295 14.99 1.71 -0.15
N LEU A 296 15.56 2.27 -1.22
CA LEU A 296 16.29 1.53 -2.23
C LEU A 296 17.78 1.64 -1.91
N VAL A 297 18.43 0.51 -1.67
CA VAL A 297 19.76 0.44 -1.06
C VAL A 297 20.66 -0.51 -1.85
N ARG A 298 21.92 -0.15 -2.06
CA ARG A 298 22.91 -1.09 -2.56
C ARG A 298 23.07 -2.27 -1.60
N ALA A 299 23.21 -3.46 -2.14
CA ALA A 299 23.21 -4.68 -1.34
C ALA A 299 24.32 -4.70 -0.26
N ASP A 300 25.49 -4.14 -0.56
CA ASP A 300 26.62 -4.01 0.36
C ASP A 300 26.43 -2.98 1.47
N SER A 301 25.49 -2.06 1.30
CA SER A 301 25.22 -0.95 2.22
C SER A 301 24.03 -1.21 3.19
N VAL A 302 23.36 -2.36 3.06
CA VAL A 302 22.20 -2.73 3.90
C VAL A 302 22.57 -2.72 5.38
N LYS A 303 23.71 -3.33 5.76
CA LYS A 303 24.15 -3.37 7.17
C LYS A 303 24.43 -1.99 7.74
N ALA A 304 24.94 -1.08 6.92
CA ALA A 304 25.17 0.30 7.35
C ALA A 304 23.84 1.04 7.59
N LEU A 305 22.82 0.77 6.76
CA LEU A 305 21.48 1.30 6.98
C LEU A 305 20.85 0.75 8.25
N GLU A 306 20.91 -0.58 8.47
CA GLU A 306 20.41 -1.19 9.69
C GLU A 306 21.06 -0.57 10.95
N ALA A 307 22.38 -0.38 10.92
CA ALA A 307 23.12 0.23 12.02
C ALA A 307 22.73 1.70 12.25
N ALA A 308 22.58 2.48 11.19
CA ALA A 308 22.20 3.90 11.28
C ALA A 308 20.78 4.07 11.89
N VAL A 309 19.84 3.23 11.46
CA VAL A 309 18.47 3.24 12.00
C VAL A 309 18.45 2.76 13.45
N ALA A 310 19.14 1.64 13.77
CA ALA A 310 19.19 1.09 15.12
C ALA A 310 19.84 2.07 16.14
N ASP A 311 20.80 2.85 15.70
CA ASP A 311 21.46 3.86 16.53
C ASP A 311 20.65 5.17 16.63
N GLY A 312 20.07 5.64 15.53
CA GLY A 312 19.45 6.96 15.44
C GLY A 312 17.99 7.00 15.86
N TYR A 313 17.18 6.06 15.36
CA TYR A 313 15.73 6.11 15.51
C TYR A 313 15.25 6.04 16.97
N PRO A 314 15.73 5.10 17.84
CA PRO A 314 15.31 5.05 19.25
C PRO A 314 15.67 6.29 20.07
N ARG A 315 16.71 7.01 19.69
CA ARG A 315 17.09 8.27 20.36
C ARG A 315 16.13 9.40 20.02
N LEU A 316 15.61 9.43 18.81
CA LEU A 316 14.69 10.47 18.34
C LEU A 316 13.22 10.14 18.66
N HIS A 317 12.90 8.85 18.72
CA HIS A 317 11.56 8.33 19.02
C HIS A 317 11.62 7.23 20.09
N PRO A 318 11.90 7.58 21.36
CA PRO A 318 12.07 6.58 22.43
C PRO A 318 10.81 5.73 22.69
N ASP A 319 9.63 6.26 22.41
CA ASP A 319 8.36 5.54 22.59
C ASP A 319 8.22 4.33 21.64
N PHE A 320 9.00 4.29 20.58
CA PHE A 320 8.99 3.23 19.57
C PHE A 320 10.29 2.40 19.55
N ALA A 321 11.16 2.59 20.57
CA ALA A 321 12.46 1.94 20.63
C ALA A 321 12.40 0.40 20.61
N ASP A 322 11.33 -0.18 21.14
CA ASP A 322 11.13 -1.63 21.22
C ASP A 322 10.23 -2.19 20.10
N SER A 323 9.66 -1.32 19.26
CA SER A 323 8.67 -1.73 18.25
C SER A 323 9.06 -1.43 16.81
N PHE A 324 10.08 -0.57 16.57
CA PHE A 324 10.57 -0.34 15.21
C PHE A 324 11.29 -1.56 14.64
N ALA A 325 11.31 -1.68 13.32
CA ALA A 325 12.01 -2.77 12.65
C ALA A 325 12.57 -2.36 11.27
N VAL A 326 13.59 -3.07 10.83
CA VAL A 326 14.14 -2.96 9.47
C VAL A 326 13.94 -4.28 8.75
N HIS A 327 13.21 -4.24 7.63
CA HIS A 327 12.84 -5.41 6.84
C HIS A 327 13.55 -5.38 5.49
N VAL A 328 14.54 -6.26 5.29
CA VAL A 328 15.21 -6.41 4.00
C VAL A 328 14.37 -7.32 3.11
N CYS A 329 13.78 -6.74 2.05
CA CYS A 329 12.86 -7.44 1.18
C CYS A 329 13.54 -7.98 -0.09
N LYS A 330 12.97 -9.07 -0.60
CA LYS A 330 13.27 -9.60 -1.92
C LYS A 330 12.04 -9.51 -2.80
N VAL A 331 12.25 -9.29 -4.09
CA VAL A 331 11.17 -9.37 -5.08
C VAL A 331 10.92 -10.84 -5.40
N VAL A 332 9.77 -11.33 -5.00
CA VAL A 332 9.33 -12.73 -5.13
C VAL A 332 8.03 -12.82 -5.94
N ASP A 333 7.61 -14.03 -6.26
CA ASP A 333 6.32 -14.27 -6.89
C ASP A 333 5.18 -13.87 -5.94
N GLY A 334 4.03 -13.57 -6.52
CA GLY A 334 2.83 -13.18 -5.81
C GLY A 334 2.22 -14.29 -4.98
N ILE A 335 1.12 -13.96 -4.32
CA ILE A 335 0.37 -14.91 -3.49
C ILE A 335 -0.10 -16.11 -4.33
N THR A 336 0.02 -17.30 -3.76
CA THR A 336 -0.45 -18.54 -4.39
C THR A 336 -1.03 -19.47 -3.32
N VAL A 337 -1.96 -20.32 -3.72
CA VAL A 337 -2.42 -21.46 -2.93
C VAL A 337 -1.43 -22.61 -3.14
N ILE A 338 -0.99 -23.22 -2.09
CA ILE A 338 -0.09 -24.37 -2.12
C ILE A 338 -0.85 -25.55 -1.55
N ASP A 339 -1.10 -26.55 -2.40
CA ASP A 339 -1.60 -27.83 -1.95
C ASP A 339 -0.48 -28.58 -1.22
N GLY A 340 -0.68 -28.86 0.05
CA GLY A 340 0.29 -29.59 0.87
C GLY A 340 -0.41 -30.61 1.75
N GLU A 341 0.10 -31.83 1.77
CA GLU A 341 -0.14 -32.72 2.92
C GLU A 341 0.67 -32.15 4.11
N ILE A 342 -0.05 -31.78 5.18
CA ILE A 342 0.53 -31.33 6.44
C ILE A 342 1.10 -32.53 7.20
#